data_2fd8e17941522fd743876ec6492039f7
#
_entry.id   2fd8e17941522fd743876ec6492039f7
#
_cell.length_a   1.000
_cell.length_b   1.000
_cell.length_c   1.000
_cell.angle_alpha   90.00
_cell.angle_beta   90.00
_cell.angle_gamma   90.00
#
_symmetry.space_group_name_H-M   'P 1'
#
loop_
_entity.id
_entity.type
_entity.pdbx_description
1 polymer ?
#
loop_
_entity_poly.entity_id
_entity_poly.type
_entity_poly.pdbx_seq_one_letter_code
_entity_poly.pdbx_strand_id
1 'polypeptide(L)'
;VCGSKVIRKVNKDEKVGVLCLEDNHPSIVEYYELTDEMKNAVNEKGEPAYNFGVILNYLFKTEELDRIAAMKLPPHVVEKKIACIDADGNEVNPEEPNGYKYETLILDMIKLLDSCLAYEVVREKEFAPIKNKTGVDSVESARELLKKNGIELYFNGLSFMLIQDSRWYL
;
A
#
# COMPACT_ATOMS: atom_id res chain seq x y z
N VAL A 1 18.91 -4.36 -5.64
CA VAL A 1 18.39 -3.06 -6.10
C VAL A 1 16.95 -3.21 -6.51
N CYS A 2 16.10 -2.30 -6.07
CA CYS A 2 14.72 -2.19 -6.57
C CYS A 2 14.36 -0.72 -6.85
N GLY A 3 13.22 -0.53 -7.49
CA GLY A 3 12.53 0.75 -7.59
C GLY A 3 11.15 0.65 -6.96
N SER A 4 10.74 1.66 -6.23
CA SER A 4 9.41 1.79 -5.66
C SER A 4 8.76 3.07 -6.18
N LYS A 5 7.57 2.96 -6.77
CA LYS A 5 6.76 4.15 -7.00
C LYS A 5 6.28 4.69 -5.65
N VAL A 6 6.43 5.99 -5.48
CA VAL A 6 5.99 6.70 -4.28
C VAL A 6 5.17 7.92 -4.64
N ILE A 7 4.29 8.30 -3.76
CA ILE A 7 3.51 9.52 -3.83
C ILE A 7 3.82 10.40 -2.61
N ARG A 8 3.63 11.72 -2.72
CA ARG A 8 3.66 12.57 -1.54
C ARG A 8 2.39 12.36 -0.71
N LYS A 9 2.55 12.21 0.59
CA LYS A 9 1.42 12.16 1.53
C LYS A 9 0.67 13.48 1.49
N VAL A 10 -0.66 13.42 1.57
CA VAL A 10 -1.50 14.62 1.64
C VAL A 10 -1.50 15.26 3.02
N ASN A 11 -1.20 14.47 4.06
CA ASN A 11 -1.01 14.92 5.43
C ASN A 11 -0.22 13.87 6.22
N LYS A 12 0.25 14.25 7.42
CA LYS A 12 1.09 13.40 8.28
C LYS A 12 0.39 12.12 8.79
N ASP A 13 -0.94 12.13 8.87
CA ASP A 13 -1.75 11.03 9.42
C ASP A 13 -2.34 10.12 8.32
N GLU A 14 -1.99 10.35 7.06
CA GLU A 14 -2.43 9.50 5.97
C GLU A 14 -1.99 8.05 6.19
N LYS A 15 -2.93 7.12 6.06
CA LYS A 15 -2.74 5.69 6.29
C LYS A 15 -2.05 5.00 5.11
N VAL A 16 -0.80 5.31 4.90
CA VAL A 16 0.07 4.75 3.87
C VAL A 16 1.45 4.48 4.46
N GLY A 17 2.05 3.33 4.12
CA GLY A 17 3.43 3.01 4.49
C GLY A 17 4.41 4.00 3.84
N VAL A 18 5.52 4.30 4.50
CA VAL A 18 6.49 5.31 4.08
C VAL A 18 7.83 4.67 3.77
N LEU A 19 8.35 4.90 2.57
CA LEU A 19 9.72 4.53 2.20
C LEU A 19 10.72 5.47 2.88
N CYS A 20 11.67 4.90 3.58
CA CYS A 20 12.71 5.61 4.31
C CYS A 20 14.04 4.84 4.29
N LEU A 21 15.03 5.35 4.98
CA LEU A 21 16.28 4.64 5.31
C LEU A 21 16.28 4.30 6.79
N GLU A 22 16.63 3.07 7.09
CA GLU A 22 16.91 2.56 8.43
C GLU A 22 18.33 2.01 8.43
N ASP A 23 19.22 2.60 9.20
CA ASP A 23 20.66 2.26 9.22
C ASP A 23 21.31 2.25 7.80
N ASN A 24 20.96 3.22 6.97
CA ASN A 24 21.36 3.36 5.57
C ASN A 24 20.86 2.26 4.63
N HIS A 25 19.95 1.40 5.06
CA HIS A 25 19.26 0.42 4.21
C HIS A 25 17.84 0.90 3.90
N PRO A 26 17.31 0.58 2.71
CA PRO A 26 15.92 0.92 2.40
C PRO A 26 14.97 0.18 3.34
N SER A 27 14.00 0.90 3.85
CA SER A 27 12.97 0.37 4.75
C SER A 27 11.63 0.99 4.43
N ILE A 28 10.57 0.28 4.78
CA ILE A 28 9.22 0.81 4.75
C ILE A 28 8.66 0.71 6.17
N VAL A 29 8.23 1.85 6.70
CA VAL A 29 7.57 1.95 8.00
C VAL A 29 6.09 2.09 7.75
N GLU A 30 5.30 1.18 8.30
CA GLU A 30 3.84 1.23 8.18
C GLU A 30 3.26 2.40 8.98
N TYR A 31 2.13 2.94 8.51
CA TYR A 31 1.52 4.14 9.09
C TYR A 31 1.21 4.02 10.59
N TYR A 32 0.95 2.82 11.09
CA TYR A 32 0.69 2.54 12.51
C TYR A 32 1.97 2.38 13.34
N GLU A 33 3.13 2.26 12.70
CA GLU A 33 4.47 2.20 13.33
C GLU A 33 5.11 3.59 13.41
N LEU A 34 4.61 4.58 12.63
CA LEU A 34 5.12 5.94 12.66
C LEU A 34 4.86 6.58 14.02
N THR A 35 5.93 6.90 14.74
CA THR A 35 5.85 7.66 16.00
C THR A 35 5.45 9.11 15.75
N ASP A 36 5.01 9.82 16.79
CA ASP A 36 4.69 11.24 16.68
C ASP A 36 5.93 12.08 16.31
N GLU A 37 7.12 11.67 16.76
CA GLU A 37 8.38 12.27 16.37
C GLU A 37 8.61 12.13 14.86
N MET A 38 8.48 10.93 14.31
CA MET A 38 8.62 10.67 12.88
C MET A 38 7.59 11.44 12.04
N LYS A 39 6.32 11.51 12.49
CA LYS A 39 5.26 12.24 11.81
C LYS A 39 5.50 13.75 11.72
N ASN A 40 6.20 14.30 12.71
CA ASN A 40 6.49 15.73 12.78
C ASN A 40 7.93 16.09 12.35
N ALA A 41 8.77 15.10 12.02
CA ALA A 41 10.11 15.33 11.54
C ALA A 41 10.13 16.04 10.20
N VAL A 42 11.04 16.99 10.04
CA VAL A 42 11.26 17.73 8.79
C VAL A 42 12.69 17.54 8.30
N ASN A 43 12.88 17.60 7.00
CA ASN A 43 14.18 17.58 6.36
C ASN A 43 14.86 18.98 6.40
N GLU A 44 16.07 19.10 5.87
CA GLU A 44 16.83 20.35 5.81
C GLU A 44 16.10 21.49 5.10
N LYS A 45 15.13 21.17 4.23
CA LYS A 45 14.30 22.14 3.49
C LYS A 45 13.02 22.52 4.23
N GLY A 46 12.77 21.96 5.44
CA GLY A 46 11.54 22.18 6.19
C GLY A 46 10.34 21.36 5.68
N GLU A 47 10.54 20.41 4.76
CA GLU A 47 9.49 19.53 4.27
C GLU A 47 9.38 18.30 5.20
N PRO A 48 8.20 17.65 5.29
CA PRO A 48 8.07 16.41 6.07
C PRO A 48 9.10 15.37 5.66
N ALA A 49 9.87 14.85 6.61
CA ALA A 49 10.93 13.87 6.35
C ALA A 49 10.36 12.52 5.91
N TYR A 50 9.26 12.08 6.53
CA TYR A 50 8.58 10.80 6.22
C TYR A 50 7.38 11.05 5.29
N ASN A 51 7.63 11.41 4.04
CA ASN A 51 6.62 11.87 3.10
C ASN A 51 6.43 11.01 1.85
N PHE A 52 7.31 10.04 1.61
CA PHE A 52 7.20 9.17 0.43
C PHE A 52 6.31 7.96 0.71
N GLY A 53 5.01 8.14 0.50
CA GLY A 53 4.03 7.06 0.64
C GLY A 53 4.19 6.00 -0.46
N VAL A 54 4.27 4.73 -0.09
CA VAL A 54 4.39 3.62 -1.04
C VAL A 54 3.01 3.21 -1.55
N ILE A 55 2.92 2.93 -2.85
CA ILE A 55 1.67 2.54 -3.51
C ILE A 55 1.69 1.09 -3.99
N LEU A 56 2.56 0.26 -3.41
CA LEU A 56 2.72 -1.18 -3.71
C LEU A 56 3.05 -1.48 -5.18
N ASN A 57 3.78 -0.58 -5.83
CA ASN A 57 4.21 -0.73 -7.21
C ASN A 57 5.74 -0.74 -7.25
N TYR A 58 6.33 -1.93 -7.41
CA TYR A 58 7.76 -2.17 -7.31
C TYR A 58 8.33 -2.78 -8.58
N LEU A 59 9.59 -2.46 -8.84
CA LEU A 59 10.43 -3.10 -9.84
C LEU A 59 11.62 -3.76 -9.12
N PHE A 60 11.79 -5.05 -9.30
CA PHE A 60 12.91 -5.80 -8.75
C PHE A 60 13.76 -6.37 -9.90
N LYS A 61 15.06 -6.49 -9.67
CA LYS A 61 15.87 -7.38 -10.49
C LYS A 61 15.50 -8.84 -10.17
N THR A 62 15.38 -9.67 -11.20
CA THR A 62 15.00 -11.10 -11.03
C THR A 62 15.96 -11.86 -10.12
N GLU A 63 17.25 -11.57 -10.21
CA GLU A 63 18.28 -12.20 -9.37
C GLU A 63 18.06 -11.89 -7.88
N GLU A 64 17.58 -10.68 -7.56
CA GLU A 64 17.23 -10.32 -6.17
C GLU A 64 15.98 -11.06 -5.69
N LEU A 65 14.98 -11.23 -6.56
CA LEU A 65 13.79 -12.03 -6.22
C LEU A 65 14.16 -13.49 -5.94
N ASP A 66 15.01 -14.10 -6.77
CA ASP A 66 15.48 -15.46 -6.56
C ASP A 66 16.25 -15.60 -5.24
N ARG A 67 17.11 -14.62 -4.92
CA ARG A 67 17.86 -14.58 -3.65
C ARG A 67 16.92 -14.48 -2.46
N ILE A 68 15.94 -13.58 -2.50
CA ILE A 68 15.00 -13.34 -1.39
C ILE A 68 13.98 -14.46 -1.25
N ALA A 69 13.52 -15.07 -2.36
CA ALA A 69 12.59 -16.19 -2.33
C ALA A 69 13.14 -17.41 -1.56
N ALA A 70 14.46 -17.56 -1.50
CA ALA A 70 15.11 -18.59 -0.69
C ALA A 70 15.18 -18.24 0.81
N MET A 71 14.84 -17.02 1.19
CA MET A 71 14.86 -16.53 2.58
C MET A 71 13.48 -16.66 3.21
N LYS A 72 13.45 -16.85 4.54
CA LYS A 72 12.18 -16.79 5.28
C LYS A 72 11.93 -15.33 5.69
N LEU A 73 10.87 -14.76 5.15
CA LEU A 73 10.39 -13.46 5.62
C LEU A 73 9.72 -13.61 7.00
N PRO A 74 9.87 -12.60 7.89
CA PRO A 74 9.23 -12.63 9.20
C PRO A 74 7.70 -12.57 9.04
N PRO A 75 6.94 -13.33 9.84
CA PRO A 75 5.49 -13.18 9.87
C PRO A 75 5.11 -11.94 10.69
N HIS A 76 4.24 -11.12 10.15
CA HIS A 76 3.53 -10.08 10.91
C HIS A 76 2.32 -10.69 11.61
N VAL A 77 2.15 -10.37 12.89
CA VAL A 77 1.06 -10.87 13.72
C VAL A 77 0.18 -9.71 14.13
N VAL A 78 -1.08 -9.78 13.77
CA VAL A 78 -2.06 -8.72 14.07
C VAL A 78 -3.26 -9.32 14.79
N GLU A 79 -3.60 -8.78 15.96
CA GLU A 79 -4.83 -9.11 16.65
C GLU A 79 -6.05 -8.64 15.85
N LYS A 80 -7.05 -9.50 15.72
CA LYS A 80 -8.26 -9.26 14.95
C LYS A 80 -9.51 -9.70 15.67
N LYS A 81 -10.59 -8.93 15.46
CA LYS A 81 -11.96 -9.36 15.71
C LYS A 81 -12.36 -10.26 14.55
N ILE A 82 -12.45 -11.54 14.78
CA ILE A 82 -12.74 -12.54 13.77
C ILE A 82 -14.15 -13.08 14.01
N ALA A 83 -15.06 -12.85 13.06
CA ALA A 83 -16.37 -13.47 13.09
C ALA A 83 -16.21 -14.99 13.10
N CYS A 84 -16.92 -15.65 13.97
CA CYS A 84 -16.79 -17.10 14.18
C CYS A 84 -18.16 -17.73 14.48
N ILE A 85 -18.18 -19.06 14.54
CA ILE A 85 -19.34 -19.82 14.98
C ILE A 85 -19.03 -20.33 16.39
N ASP A 86 -19.96 -20.17 17.32
CA ASP A 86 -19.83 -20.69 18.68
C ASP A 86 -20.12 -22.23 18.76
N ALA A 87 -20.00 -22.78 19.95
CA ALA A 87 -20.23 -24.21 20.19
C ALA A 87 -21.68 -24.65 19.92
N ASP A 88 -22.62 -23.72 19.94
CA ASP A 88 -24.04 -23.95 19.70
C ASP A 88 -24.46 -23.74 18.24
N GLY A 89 -23.50 -23.32 17.37
CA GLY A 89 -23.72 -23.11 15.94
C GLY A 89 -24.19 -21.71 15.57
N ASN A 90 -24.15 -20.75 16.48
CA ASN A 90 -24.55 -19.36 16.21
C ASN A 90 -23.38 -18.52 15.68
N GLU A 91 -23.70 -17.55 14.81
CA GLU A 91 -22.73 -16.55 14.36
C GLU A 91 -22.42 -15.56 15.49
N VAL A 92 -21.12 -15.40 15.78
CA VAL A 92 -20.61 -14.43 16.76
C VAL A 92 -19.73 -13.41 16.06
N ASN A 93 -20.07 -12.14 16.23
CA ASN A 93 -19.24 -11.01 15.82
C ASN A 93 -18.62 -10.40 17.09
N PRO A 94 -17.35 -10.70 17.42
CA PRO A 94 -16.75 -10.31 18.69
C PRO A 94 -16.54 -8.79 18.75
N GLU A 95 -16.77 -8.22 19.93
CA GLU A 95 -16.49 -6.82 20.19
C GLU A 95 -15.02 -6.54 20.52
N GLU A 96 -14.30 -7.57 20.98
CA GLU A 96 -12.87 -7.55 21.28
C GLU A 96 -12.10 -8.52 20.37
N PRO A 97 -10.78 -8.32 20.16
CA PRO A 97 -9.96 -9.27 19.44
C PRO A 97 -10.04 -10.68 20.05
N ASN A 98 -10.28 -11.66 19.21
CA ASN A 98 -10.42 -13.07 19.62
C ASN A 98 -9.49 -14.01 18.86
N GLY A 99 -8.61 -13.47 18.04
CA GLY A 99 -7.66 -14.26 17.26
C GLY A 99 -6.56 -13.43 16.62
N TYR A 100 -5.64 -14.13 15.95
CA TYR A 100 -4.49 -13.53 15.30
C TYR A 100 -4.51 -13.80 13.80
N LYS A 101 -4.22 -12.75 13.02
CA LYS A 101 -3.92 -12.86 11.60
C LYS A 101 -2.40 -12.89 11.43
N TYR A 102 -1.90 -13.88 10.68
CA TYR A 102 -0.49 -13.99 10.30
C TYR A 102 -0.36 -13.65 8.82
N GLU A 103 0.55 -12.79 8.47
CA GLU A 103 0.84 -12.45 7.08
C GLU A 103 2.33 -12.15 6.89
N THR A 104 2.86 -12.47 5.71
CA THR A 104 4.16 -12.00 5.25
C THR A 104 3.94 -10.87 4.26
N LEU A 105 4.73 -9.81 4.37
CA LEU A 105 4.57 -8.62 3.56
C LEU A 105 5.70 -8.51 2.54
N ILE A 106 5.38 -8.15 1.32
CA ILE A 106 6.38 -7.84 0.29
C ILE A 106 7.28 -6.66 0.71
N LEU A 107 6.80 -5.82 1.63
CA LEU A 107 7.55 -4.71 2.19
C LEU A 107 8.85 -5.17 2.86
N ASP A 108 8.83 -6.35 3.50
CA ASP A 108 9.99 -6.89 4.19
C ASP A 108 11.12 -7.27 3.22
N MET A 109 10.79 -7.51 1.96
CA MET A 109 11.81 -7.72 0.91
C MET A 109 12.67 -6.47 0.70
N ILE A 110 12.08 -5.28 0.88
CA ILE A 110 12.80 -4.01 0.67
C ILE A 110 13.96 -3.87 1.65
N LYS A 111 13.75 -4.28 2.91
CA LYS A 111 14.80 -4.25 3.97
C LYS A 111 15.99 -5.18 3.69
N LEU A 112 15.80 -6.17 2.82
CA LEU A 112 16.84 -7.14 2.45
C LEU A 112 17.67 -6.70 1.23
N LEU A 113 17.38 -5.52 0.68
CA LEU A 113 18.05 -4.97 -0.48
C LEU A 113 19.10 -3.92 -0.08
N ASP A 114 20.14 -3.79 -0.87
CA ASP A 114 21.18 -2.77 -0.64
C ASP A 114 20.68 -1.35 -0.96
N SER A 115 19.73 -1.23 -1.88
CA SER A 115 19.18 0.07 -2.27
C SER A 115 17.79 -0.05 -2.88
N CYS A 116 17.00 1.02 -2.72
CA CYS A 116 15.70 1.20 -3.35
C CYS A 116 15.60 2.62 -3.92
N LEU A 117 15.33 2.73 -5.22
CA LEU A 117 15.07 4.01 -5.85
C LEU A 117 13.62 4.44 -5.53
N ALA A 118 13.47 5.56 -4.85
CA ALA A 118 12.17 6.21 -4.72
C ALA A 118 11.84 6.94 -6.03
N TYR A 119 10.85 6.44 -6.75
CA TYR A 119 10.36 7.06 -7.99
C TYR A 119 9.05 7.79 -7.70
N GLU A 120 9.14 9.11 -7.50
CA GLU A 120 7.96 9.94 -7.23
C GLU A 120 7.07 10.04 -8.47
N VAL A 121 5.79 9.75 -8.29
CA VAL A 121 4.78 9.82 -9.36
C VAL A 121 3.68 10.81 -9.00
N VAL A 122 2.95 11.26 -10.02
CA VAL A 122 1.80 12.15 -9.84
C VAL A 122 0.65 11.34 -9.22
N ARG A 123 0.32 11.66 -7.98
CA ARG A 123 -0.68 10.94 -7.19
C ARG A 123 -2.00 10.72 -7.94
N GLU A 124 -2.53 11.77 -8.53
CA GLU A 124 -3.83 11.74 -9.21
C GLU A 124 -3.86 10.86 -10.46
N LYS A 125 -2.69 10.51 -10.99
CA LYS A 125 -2.55 9.64 -12.18
C LYS A 125 -2.24 8.19 -11.82
N GLU A 126 -1.66 7.95 -10.65
CA GLU A 126 -1.04 6.67 -10.34
C GLU A 126 -1.64 5.98 -9.10
N PHE A 127 -2.49 6.69 -8.33
CA PHE A 127 -2.98 6.15 -7.07
C PHE A 127 -4.46 6.43 -6.84
N ALA A 128 -5.28 5.39 -6.96
CA ALA A 128 -6.73 5.42 -6.74
C ALA A 128 -7.16 4.21 -5.87
N PRO A 129 -6.78 4.17 -4.58
CA PRO A 129 -7.08 3.03 -3.72
C PRO A 129 -8.57 2.91 -3.43
N ILE A 130 -9.01 1.66 -3.21
CA ILE A 130 -10.38 1.34 -2.77
C ILE A 130 -10.26 0.62 -1.43
N LYS A 131 -10.49 1.36 -0.35
CA LYS A 131 -10.40 0.87 1.04
C LYS A 131 -11.69 1.06 1.81
N ASN A 132 -12.53 2.00 1.38
CA ASN A 132 -13.76 2.40 2.06
C ASN A 132 -14.98 2.12 1.20
N LYS A 133 -16.12 1.93 1.84
CA LYS A 133 -17.40 1.76 1.15
C LYS A 133 -17.81 3.03 0.40
N THR A 134 -17.61 4.20 1.01
CA THR A 134 -17.99 5.52 0.48
C THR A 134 -16.95 6.56 0.85
N GLY A 135 -16.94 7.71 0.16
CA GLY A 135 -16.06 8.84 0.46
C GLY A 135 -14.64 8.69 -0.10
N VAL A 136 -13.64 9.09 0.67
CA VAL A 136 -12.23 8.98 0.27
C VAL A 136 -11.82 7.52 0.16
N ASP A 137 -11.00 7.21 -0.84
CA ASP A 137 -10.52 5.84 -1.11
C ASP A 137 -11.68 4.83 -1.29
N SER A 138 -12.71 5.23 -2.01
CA SER A 138 -13.87 4.40 -2.36
C SER A 138 -13.92 4.10 -3.86
N VAL A 139 -14.89 3.27 -4.26
CA VAL A 139 -15.14 2.99 -5.68
C VAL A 139 -15.49 4.27 -6.43
N GLU A 140 -16.30 5.15 -5.82
CA GLU A 140 -16.72 6.42 -6.41
C GLU A 140 -15.50 7.33 -6.65
N SER A 141 -14.66 7.54 -5.63
CA SER A 141 -13.46 8.39 -5.76
C SER A 141 -12.46 7.83 -6.77
N ALA A 142 -12.30 6.51 -6.85
CA ALA A 142 -11.45 5.88 -7.84
C ALA A 142 -11.99 6.07 -9.27
N ARG A 143 -13.30 5.92 -9.48
CA ARG A 143 -13.95 6.19 -10.79
C ARG A 143 -13.79 7.64 -11.22
N GLU A 144 -13.94 8.59 -10.31
CA GLU A 144 -13.72 10.01 -10.59
C GLU A 144 -12.30 10.30 -11.04
N LEU A 145 -11.29 9.71 -10.37
CA LEU A 145 -9.90 9.84 -10.76
C LEU A 145 -9.61 9.22 -12.13
N LEU A 146 -10.13 8.05 -12.42
CA LEU A 146 -10.02 7.41 -13.74
C LEU A 146 -10.63 8.29 -14.82
N LYS A 147 -11.85 8.81 -14.60
CA LYS A 147 -12.52 9.72 -15.53
C LYS A 147 -11.72 11.00 -15.77
N LYS A 148 -11.15 11.61 -14.73
CA LYS A 148 -10.26 12.79 -14.84
C LYS A 148 -9.02 12.51 -15.70
N ASN A 149 -8.56 11.26 -15.72
CA ASN A 149 -7.43 10.81 -16.52
C ASN A 149 -7.84 10.29 -17.91
N GLY A 150 -9.08 10.53 -18.35
CA GLY A 150 -9.56 10.13 -19.66
C GLY A 150 -9.86 8.62 -19.79
N ILE A 151 -9.96 7.91 -18.66
CA ILE A 151 -10.24 6.48 -18.62
C ILE A 151 -11.70 6.27 -18.29
N GLU A 152 -12.46 5.66 -19.19
CA GLU A 152 -13.83 5.26 -18.96
C GLU A 152 -13.92 3.74 -18.75
N LEU A 153 -14.59 3.33 -17.69
CA LEU A 153 -14.85 1.92 -17.39
C LEU A 153 -16.29 1.59 -17.78
N TYR A 154 -16.43 0.69 -18.73
CA TYR A 154 -17.73 0.13 -19.11
C TYR A 154 -17.89 -1.25 -18.46
N PHE A 155 -18.98 -1.42 -17.75
CA PHE A 155 -19.35 -2.68 -17.14
C PHE A 155 -20.36 -3.38 -18.06
N ASN A 156 -19.95 -4.47 -18.68
CA ASN A 156 -20.84 -5.29 -19.50
C ASN A 156 -20.99 -6.68 -18.86
N GLY A 157 -21.70 -6.72 -17.74
CA GLY A 157 -22.18 -7.91 -17.03
C GLY A 157 -21.17 -9.01 -16.65
N LEU A 158 -20.12 -9.23 -17.45
CA LEU A 158 -19.16 -10.33 -17.28
C LEU A 158 -17.70 -9.95 -17.57
N SER A 159 -17.42 -8.74 -18.04
CA SER A 159 -16.04 -8.31 -18.35
C SER A 159 -15.84 -6.82 -18.12
N PHE A 160 -14.62 -6.47 -17.68
CA PHE A 160 -14.18 -5.07 -17.63
C PHE A 160 -13.53 -4.72 -18.95
N MET A 161 -13.93 -3.60 -19.53
CA MET A 161 -13.29 -3.05 -20.71
C MET A 161 -12.70 -1.70 -20.35
N LEU A 162 -11.39 -1.56 -20.52
CA LEU A 162 -10.65 -0.31 -20.29
C LEU A 162 -10.50 0.38 -21.65
N ILE A 163 -11.06 1.58 -21.78
CA ILE A 163 -10.88 2.41 -22.97
C ILE A 163 -10.02 3.60 -22.59
N GLN A 164 -8.83 3.65 -23.15
CA GLN A 164 -7.94 4.80 -23.06
C GLN A 164 -7.75 5.35 -24.48
N ASP A 165 -8.04 6.62 -24.69
CA ASP A 165 -7.85 7.36 -25.96
C ASP A 165 -8.39 6.63 -27.21
N SER A 166 -9.60 6.09 -27.16
CA SER A 166 -10.26 5.43 -28.30
C SER A 166 -9.47 4.23 -28.88
N ARG A 167 -8.43 3.74 -28.22
CA ARG A 167 -7.71 2.53 -28.59
C ARG A 167 -8.10 1.38 -27.67
N TRP A 168 -8.48 0.26 -28.28
CA TRP A 168 -8.84 -0.96 -27.59
C TRP A 168 -7.56 -1.71 -27.21
N TYR A 169 -7.39 -2.01 -25.94
CA TYR A 169 -6.41 -3.00 -25.48
C TYR A 169 -7.18 -4.21 -24.97
N LEU A 170 -6.97 -5.33 -25.67
CA LEU A 170 -7.47 -6.64 -25.25
C LEU A 170 -6.55 -7.25 -24.20
#